data_6dcd0acea1eaa07865002ec836d2571b
#
_entry.id   6dcd0acea1eaa07865002ec836d2571b
#
_cell.length_a   1.000
_cell.length_b   1.000
_cell.length_c   1.000
_cell.angle_alpha   90.00
_cell.angle_beta   90.00
_cell.angle_gamma   90.00
#
_symmetry.space_group_name_H-M   'P 1'
#
loop_
_entity.id
_entity.type
_entity.pdbx_description
1 polymer ?
#
loop_
_entity_poly.entity_id
_entity_poly.type
_entity_poly.pdbx_seq_one_letter_code
_entity_poly.pdbx_strand_id
1 'polypeptide(L)'
;SALRRIFAAMTAHPDMVAGPHTFDTELMSTGRGSILTKGGAEGYQALAVLPGTSSRFPGGLGITLKISDGDLAQRDRVERIAQIAHDGGGRARSTVAVEVLRQLGALDENQRSELKEYLPRAQYNWRHIQVGEIRPCFQLLT
;
A
#
# COMPACT_ATOMS: atom_id res chain seq x y z
N SER A 1 -15.65 14.50 -16.36
CA SER A 1 -15.85 13.15 -16.86
C SER A 1 -16.25 12.20 -15.73
N ALA A 2 -16.88 11.06 -16.06
CA ALA A 2 -17.28 10.04 -15.09
C ALA A 2 -16.08 9.52 -14.26
N LEU A 3 -14.93 9.30 -14.88
CA LEU A 3 -13.70 8.87 -14.20
C LEU A 3 -13.25 9.84 -13.10
N ARG A 4 -13.32 11.16 -13.34
CA ARG A 4 -12.99 12.15 -12.31
C ARG A 4 -13.94 12.09 -11.12
N ARG A 5 -15.23 11.85 -11.36
CA ARG A 5 -16.23 11.71 -10.29
C ARG A 5 -15.99 10.45 -9.47
N ILE A 6 -15.68 9.33 -10.12
CA ILE A 6 -15.35 8.07 -9.44
C ILE A 6 -14.09 8.26 -8.60
N PHE A 7 -13.03 8.81 -9.17
CA PHE A 7 -11.79 9.08 -8.44
C PHE A 7 -12.05 9.94 -7.19
N ALA A 8 -12.74 11.06 -7.37
CA ALA A 8 -13.07 11.98 -6.27
C ALA A 8 -13.93 11.31 -5.19
N ALA A 9 -14.91 10.50 -5.56
CA ALA A 9 -15.75 9.79 -4.62
C ALA A 9 -14.97 8.75 -3.81
N MET A 10 -14.12 7.96 -4.47
CA MET A 10 -13.32 6.93 -3.80
C MET A 10 -12.29 7.53 -2.84
N THR A 11 -11.61 8.60 -3.23
CA THR A 11 -10.62 9.26 -2.38
C THR A 11 -11.24 10.13 -1.27
N ALA A 12 -12.49 10.57 -1.42
CA ALA A 12 -13.23 11.25 -0.36
C ALA A 12 -13.78 10.30 0.71
N HIS A 13 -14.02 9.03 0.34
CA HIS A 13 -14.61 8.01 1.21
C HIS A 13 -13.84 6.69 1.11
N PRO A 14 -12.55 6.67 1.49
CA PRO A 14 -11.69 5.50 1.33
C PRO A 14 -12.18 4.30 2.16
N ASP A 15 -12.76 4.54 3.32
CA ASP A 15 -13.35 3.54 4.19
C ASP A 15 -14.51 2.76 3.52
N MET A 16 -15.26 3.44 2.65
CA MET A 16 -16.32 2.80 1.84
C MET A 16 -15.78 1.95 0.70
N VAL A 17 -14.52 2.17 0.31
CA VAL A 17 -13.85 1.42 -0.78
C VAL A 17 -13.24 0.11 -0.28
N ALA A 18 -12.64 0.13 0.89
CA ALA A 18 -11.81 -0.99 1.37
C ALA A 18 -12.07 -1.40 2.82
N GLY A 19 -12.89 -0.64 3.56
CA GLY A 19 -13.12 -0.82 4.99
C GLY A 19 -12.12 -0.04 5.86
N PRO A 20 -12.45 0.16 7.14
CA PRO A 20 -11.58 0.89 8.06
C PRO A 20 -10.28 0.13 8.31
N HIS A 21 -9.20 0.86 8.57
CA HIS A 21 -7.88 0.32 8.94
C HIS A 21 -7.27 -0.66 7.92
N THR A 22 -7.62 -0.52 6.65
CA THR A 22 -6.96 -1.28 5.58
C THR A 22 -5.89 -0.44 4.91
N PHE A 23 -4.93 -1.08 4.26
CA PHE A 23 -3.87 -0.40 3.52
C PHE A 23 -4.43 0.60 2.49
N ASP A 24 -5.46 0.19 1.73
CA ASP A 24 -6.05 1.06 0.72
C ASP A 24 -6.68 2.31 1.35
N THR A 25 -7.37 2.16 2.47
CA THR A 25 -7.98 3.28 3.21
C THR A 25 -6.92 4.22 3.75
N GLU A 26 -5.88 3.70 4.39
CA GLU A 26 -4.82 4.52 4.97
C GLU A 26 -4.00 5.23 3.89
N LEU A 27 -3.65 4.54 2.81
CA LEU A 27 -2.92 5.17 1.72
C LEU A 27 -3.72 6.27 1.01
N MET A 28 -5.03 6.05 0.77
CA MET A 28 -5.89 7.09 0.18
C MET A 28 -6.06 8.29 1.13
N SER A 29 -6.20 8.04 2.43
CA SER A 29 -6.30 9.10 3.45
C SER A 29 -5.02 9.93 3.51
N THR A 30 -3.85 9.28 3.56
CA THR A 30 -2.53 9.91 3.52
C THR A 30 -2.31 10.67 2.21
N GLY A 31 -2.80 10.15 1.10
CA GLY A 31 -2.73 10.80 -0.22
C GLY A 31 -3.60 12.03 -0.39
N ARG A 32 -4.54 12.29 0.56
CA ARG A 32 -5.39 13.51 0.60
C ARG A 32 -6.02 13.86 -0.74
N GLY A 33 -6.55 12.85 -1.43
CA GLY A 33 -7.22 13.00 -2.73
C GLY A 33 -6.30 12.96 -3.94
N SER A 34 -4.99 12.82 -3.78
CA SER A 34 -4.03 12.76 -4.89
C SER A 34 -3.63 11.33 -5.30
N ILE A 35 -3.91 10.35 -4.45
CA ILE A 35 -3.62 8.94 -4.68
C ILE A 35 -4.90 8.13 -4.53
N LEU A 36 -5.19 7.31 -5.53
CA LEU A 36 -6.22 6.29 -5.48
C LEU A 36 -5.54 4.93 -5.46
N THR A 37 -6.03 4.02 -4.64
CA THR A 37 -5.53 2.64 -4.60
C THR A 37 -6.64 1.64 -4.44
N LYS A 38 -6.42 0.44 -4.99
CA LYS A 38 -7.32 -0.71 -4.80
C LYS A 38 -6.54 -2.02 -4.87
N GLY A 39 -6.60 -2.73 -3.77
CA GLY A 39 -6.12 -4.10 -3.70
C GLY A 39 -7.02 -5.06 -4.47
N GLY A 40 -6.41 -6.11 -5.01
CA GLY A 40 -7.07 -7.23 -5.65
C GLY A 40 -6.59 -8.56 -5.10
N ALA A 41 -7.21 -9.64 -5.56
CA ALA A 41 -6.84 -11.00 -5.16
C ALA A 41 -5.39 -11.34 -5.55
N GLU A 42 -4.81 -12.28 -4.83
CA GLU A 42 -3.50 -12.86 -5.09
C GLU A 42 -2.36 -11.83 -5.16
N GLY A 43 -2.35 -10.88 -4.21
CA GLY A 43 -1.26 -9.90 -4.08
C GLY A 43 -1.22 -8.85 -5.18
N TYR A 44 -2.33 -8.56 -5.84
CA TYR A 44 -2.47 -7.49 -6.82
C TYR A 44 -2.76 -6.15 -6.15
N GLN A 45 -2.13 -5.08 -6.65
CA GLN A 45 -2.41 -3.70 -6.25
C GLN A 45 -2.43 -2.79 -7.48
N ALA A 46 -3.48 -2.01 -7.60
CA ALA A 46 -3.57 -0.91 -8.55
C ALA A 46 -3.48 0.43 -7.83
N LEU A 47 -2.74 1.37 -8.41
CA LEU A 47 -2.58 2.72 -7.88
C LEU A 47 -2.73 3.73 -9.03
N ALA A 48 -3.34 4.86 -8.72
CA ALA A 48 -3.37 6.02 -9.61
C ALA A 48 -2.88 7.25 -8.82
N VAL A 49 -1.91 7.95 -9.39
CA VAL A 49 -1.32 9.16 -8.84
C VAL A 49 -1.73 10.32 -9.74
N LEU A 50 -2.37 11.34 -9.18
CA LEU A 50 -2.85 12.49 -9.95
C LEU A 50 -1.70 13.35 -10.48
N PRO A 51 -1.94 14.09 -11.60
CA PRO A 51 -1.00 15.09 -12.09
C PRO A 51 -0.59 16.09 -10.99
N GLY A 52 0.70 16.41 -10.93
CA GLY A 52 1.28 17.32 -9.94
C GLY A 52 1.63 16.68 -8.59
N THR A 53 1.29 15.41 -8.35
CA THR A 53 1.62 14.71 -7.08
C THR A 53 3.05 14.18 -7.10
N SER A 54 3.48 13.55 -8.18
CA SER A 54 4.84 13.04 -8.31
C SER A 54 5.76 14.10 -8.87
N SER A 55 6.90 14.32 -8.18
CA SER A 55 7.96 15.20 -8.66
C SER A 55 8.66 14.70 -9.94
N ARG A 56 8.67 13.38 -10.13
CA ARG A 56 9.29 12.72 -11.30
C ARG A 56 8.35 12.58 -12.49
N PHE A 57 7.05 12.50 -12.25
CA PHE A 57 6.02 12.28 -13.27
C PHE A 57 4.88 13.29 -13.09
N PRO A 58 5.10 14.53 -13.48
CA PRO A 58 4.13 15.61 -13.25
C PRO A 58 2.79 15.41 -13.98
N GLY A 59 2.75 14.56 -15.01
CA GLY A 59 1.52 14.22 -15.74
C GLY A 59 0.62 13.20 -15.03
N GLY A 60 1.06 12.68 -13.87
CA GLY A 60 0.38 11.59 -13.16
C GLY A 60 0.79 10.21 -13.64
N LEU A 61 0.40 9.18 -12.90
CA LEU A 61 0.78 7.79 -13.13
C LEU A 61 -0.37 6.84 -12.88
N GLY A 62 -0.48 5.79 -13.71
CA GLY A 62 -1.14 4.53 -13.38
C GLY A 62 -0.08 3.47 -13.07
N ILE A 63 -0.22 2.79 -11.95
CA ILE A 63 0.74 1.81 -11.47
C ILE A 63 -0.02 0.52 -11.15
N THR A 64 0.55 -0.62 -11.55
CA THR A 64 0.08 -1.93 -11.12
C THR A 64 1.26 -2.74 -10.63
N LEU A 65 1.04 -3.52 -9.57
CA LEU A 65 2.01 -4.47 -9.08
C LEU A 65 1.33 -5.79 -8.73
N LYS A 66 2.10 -6.85 -8.78
CA LYS A 66 1.66 -8.21 -8.46
C LYS A 66 2.77 -8.90 -7.68
N ILE A 67 2.42 -9.47 -6.54
CA ILE A 67 3.34 -10.33 -5.79
C ILE A 67 3.21 -11.74 -6.38
N SER A 68 4.31 -12.32 -6.85
CA SER A 68 4.31 -13.54 -7.67
C SER A 68 3.75 -14.76 -6.95
N ASP A 69 3.93 -14.85 -5.62
CA ASP A 69 3.42 -15.94 -4.79
C ASP A 69 2.00 -15.67 -4.24
N GLY A 70 1.32 -14.65 -4.77
CA GLY A 70 -0.03 -14.27 -4.36
C GLY A 70 -0.10 -13.50 -3.04
N ASP A 71 1.04 -13.19 -2.42
CA ASP A 71 1.14 -12.45 -1.15
C ASP A 71 0.32 -13.08 -0.03
N LEU A 72 0.22 -14.42 -0.03
CA LEU A 72 -0.55 -15.14 0.96
C LEU A 72 0.07 -14.98 2.34
N ALA A 73 -0.75 -14.61 3.31
CA ALA A 73 -0.35 -14.62 4.71
C ALA A 73 -0.01 -16.06 5.12
N GLN A 74 1.12 -16.27 5.78
CA GLN A 74 1.41 -17.58 6.38
C GLN A 74 0.28 -17.95 7.33
N ARG A 75 -0.40 -19.06 7.03
CA ARG A 75 -1.62 -19.54 7.71
C ARG A 75 -1.44 -19.93 9.18
N ASP A 76 -0.23 -19.88 9.71
CA ASP A 76 0.12 -20.55 10.95
C ASP A 76 -0.13 -19.77 12.25
N ARG A 77 -0.91 -18.67 12.23
CA ARG A 77 -1.16 -17.92 13.48
C ARG A 77 -2.57 -17.36 13.58
N VAL A 78 -3.37 -18.00 14.39
CA VAL A 78 -4.71 -17.56 14.80
C VAL A 78 -4.70 -16.15 15.42
N GLU A 79 -3.63 -15.75 16.10
CA GLU A 79 -3.48 -14.41 16.69
C GLU A 79 -3.20 -13.30 15.67
N ARG A 80 -2.71 -13.64 14.47
CA ARG A 80 -2.53 -12.70 13.36
C ARG A 80 -3.79 -12.45 12.54
N ILE A 81 -4.84 -13.22 12.72
CA ILE A 81 -6.07 -13.04 11.94
C ILE A 81 -6.66 -11.64 12.17
N ALA A 82 -6.59 -11.12 13.38
CA ALA A 82 -7.03 -9.76 13.67
C ALA A 82 -6.13 -8.70 13.02
N GLN A 83 -4.80 -8.86 13.04
CA GLN A 83 -3.84 -7.95 12.41
C GLN A 83 -3.79 -8.07 10.88
N ILE A 84 -3.98 -9.28 10.35
CA ILE A 84 -4.08 -9.57 8.92
C ILE A 84 -5.35 -8.96 8.32
N ALA A 85 -6.43 -8.88 9.09
CA ALA A 85 -7.65 -8.22 8.67
C ALA A 85 -7.45 -6.70 8.44
N HIS A 86 -6.51 -6.08 9.15
CA HIS A 86 -6.25 -4.65 9.02
C HIS A 86 -5.50 -4.25 7.74
N ASP A 87 -4.58 -5.08 7.23
CA ASP A 87 -3.80 -4.74 6.03
C ASP A 87 -4.26 -5.42 4.74
N GLY A 88 -5.45 -6.05 4.78
CA GLY A 88 -5.98 -6.83 3.65
C GLY A 88 -5.28 -8.18 3.48
N GLY A 89 -4.58 -8.68 4.51
CA GLY A 89 -4.01 -10.02 4.56
C GLY A 89 -2.69 -10.20 3.82
N GLY A 90 -2.12 -9.13 3.29
CA GLY A 90 -0.88 -9.21 2.52
C GLY A 90 0.38 -9.22 3.39
N ARG A 91 1.41 -9.90 2.91
CA ARG A 91 2.72 -9.99 3.55
C ARG A 91 3.66 -8.88 3.08
N ALA A 92 3.71 -8.63 1.77
CA ALA A 92 4.69 -7.76 1.13
C ALA A 92 4.06 -6.65 0.28
N ARG A 93 2.82 -6.83 -0.19
CA ARG A 93 2.16 -5.95 -1.16
C ARG A 93 2.15 -4.48 -0.73
N SER A 94 1.71 -4.20 0.49
CA SER A 94 1.64 -2.84 1.03
C SER A 94 3.03 -2.19 1.14
N THR A 95 4.01 -2.93 1.67
CA THR A 95 5.39 -2.44 1.78
C THR A 95 6.01 -2.17 0.41
N VAL A 96 5.77 -3.03 -0.58
CA VAL A 96 6.21 -2.81 -1.97
C VAL A 96 5.52 -1.59 -2.58
N ALA A 97 4.20 -1.42 -2.37
CA ALA A 97 3.46 -0.28 -2.91
C ALA A 97 3.97 1.06 -2.35
N VAL A 98 4.21 1.15 -1.03
CA VAL A 98 4.78 2.35 -0.39
C VAL A 98 6.17 2.65 -0.95
N GLU A 99 7.02 1.65 -1.11
CA GLU A 99 8.37 1.85 -1.67
C GLU A 99 8.33 2.29 -3.13
N VAL A 100 7.46 1.72 -3.96
CA VAL A 100 7.25 2.17 -5.35
C VAL A 100 6.85 3.64 -5.39
N LEU A 101 5.86 4.05 -4.60
CA LEU A 101 5.42 5.45 -4.53
C LEU A 101 6.53 6.39 -4.06
N ARG A 102 7.35 5.97 -3.09
CA ARG A 102 8.52 6.72 -2.64
C ARG A 102 9.53 6.92 -3.77
N GLN A 103 9.91 5.85 -4.47
CA GLN A 103 10.89 5.92 -5.56
C GLN A 103 10.39 6.77 -6.74
N LEU A 104 9.07 6.81 -6.95
CA LEU A 104 8.43 7.65 -7.97
C LEU A 104 8.19 9.11 -7.50
N GLY A 105 8.57 9.45 -6.26
CA GLY A 105 8.39 10.79 -5.71
C GLY A 105 6.91 11.19 -5.53
N ALA A 106 6.05 10.21 -5.26
CA ALA A 106 4.62 10.41 -5.04
C ALA A 106 4.22 10.45 -3.55
N LEU A 107 5.14 10.16 -2.66
CA LEU A 107 5.00 10.30 -1.20
C LEU A 107 6.15 11.12 -0.64
N ASP A 108 5.83 12.12 0.15
CA ASP A 108 6.80 12.85 0.96
C ASP A 108 7.12 12.12 2.27
N GLU A 109 8.06 12.67 3.06
CA GLU A 109 8.51 12.03 4.30
C GLU A 109 7.43 12.02 5.39
N ASN A 110 6.58 13.04 5.45
CA ASN A 110 5.47 13.11 6.40
C ASN A 110 4.43 12.04 6.08
N GLN A 111 4.06 11.91 4.81
CA GLN A 111 3.15 10.88 4.33
C GLN A 111 3.70 9.46 4.58
N ARG A 112 5.01 9.26 4.41
CA ARG A 112 5.65 7.98 4.75
C ARG A 112 5.58 7.68 6.24
N SER A 113 5.76 8.68 7.08
CA SER A 113 5.64 8.52 8.54
C SER A 113 4.22 8.14 8.97
N GLU A 114 3.19 8.66 8.29
CA GLU A 114 1.79 8.25 8.51
C GLU A 114 1.58 6.76 8.16
N LEU A 115 2.33 6.22 7.18
CA LEU A 115 2.26 4.83 6.71
C LEU A 115 3.30 3.90 7.36
N LYS A 116 3.76 4.22 8.57
CA LYS A 116 4.87 3.52 9.27
C LYS A 116 4.67 2.01 9.41
N GLU A 117 3.42 1.53 9.52
CA GLU A 117 3.10 0.11 9.65
C GLU A 117 3.38 -0.69 8.38
N TYR A 118 3.47 -0.01 7.23
CA TYR A 118 3.77 -0.59 5.92
C TYR A 118 5.24 -0.39 5.49
N LEU A 119 6.06 0.22 6.33
CA LEU A 119 7.49 0.35 6.10
C LEU A 119 8.22 -0.97 6.40
N PRO A 120 9.51 -1.09 6.07
CA PRO A 120 10.31 -2.26 6.41
C PRO A 120 10.18 -2.64 7.88
N ARG A 121 9.93 -3.90 8.16
CA ARG A 121 9.62 -4.36 9.51
C ARG A 121 10.29 -5.69 9.86
N ALA A 122 10.72 -5.80 11.12
CA ALA A 122 11.22 -7.04 11.66
C ALA A 122 10.12 -8.12 11.76
N GLN A 123 10.50 -9.37 11.55
CA GLN A 123 9.65 -10.54 11.75
C GLN A 123 10.05 -11.25 13.03
N TYR A 124 9.07 -11.55 13.88
CA TYR A 124 9.28 -12.22 15.15
C TYR A 124 8.58 -13.57 15.15
N ASN A 125 9.18 -14.56 15.79
CA ASN A 125 8.50 -15.83 16.07
C ASN A 125 7.59 -15.68 17.30
N TRP A 126 6.87 -16.77 17.67
CA TRP A 126 5.98 -16.80 18.83
C TRP A 126 6.70 -16.55 20.18
N ARG A 127 8.03 -16.74 20.23
CA ARG A 127 8.87 -16.44 21.40
C ARG A 127 9.41 -15.01 21.40
N HIS A 128 8.92 -14.14 20.51
CA HIS A 128 9.39 -12.78 20.30
C HIS A 128 10.88 -12.66 19.94
N ILE A 129 11.45 -13.71 19.34
CA ILE A 129 12.81 -13.69 18.80
C ILE A 129 12.71 -13.21 17.35
N GLN A 130 13.49 -12.18 16.97
CA GLN A 130 13.56 -11.75 15.58
C GLN A 130 14.16 -12.87 14.72
N VAL A 131 13.43 -13.30 13.70
CA VAL A 131 13.81 -14.38 12.79
C VAL A 131 13.99 -13.92 11.34
N GLY A 132 13.72 -12.64 11.08
CA GLY A 132 13.88 -12.06 9.75
C GLY A 132 13.38 -10.62 9.68
N GLU A 133 13.28 -10.12 8.47
CA GLU A 133 12.69 -8.81 8.16
C GLU A 133 11.96 -8.86 6.80
N ILE A 134 10.96 -8.01 6.63
CA ILE A 134 10.38 -7.70 5.34
C ILE A 134 10.91 -6.33 4.95
N ARG A 135 11.63 -6.25 3.83
CA ARG A 135 12.10 -5.00 3.25
C ARG A 135 12.14 -5.08 1.72
N PRO A 136 11.85 -3.98 1.02
CA PRO A 136 12.07 -3.91 -0.42
C PRO A 136 13.58 -3.99 -0.74
N CYS A 137 13.93 -4.79 -1.76
CA CYS A 137 15.30 -4.95 -2.23
C CYS A 137 15.39 -4.69 -3.74
N PHE A 138 14.66 -3.69 -4.23
CA PHE A 138 14.63 -3.34 -5.65
C PHE A 138 14.80 -1.82 -5.85
N GLN A 139 15.22 -1.46 -7.06
CA GLN A 139 15.24 -0.09 -7.54
C GLN A 139 14.50 -0.04 -8.88
N LEU A 140 13.62 0.92 -9.03
CA LEU A 140 12.92 1.14 -10.28
C LEU A 140 13.89 1.73 -11.33
N LEU A 141 13.85 1.16 -12.52
CA LEU A 141 14.55 1.69 -13.69
C LEU A 141 13.64 2.74 -14.34
N THR A 142 13.89 4.01 -14.04
CA THR A 142 13.08 5.15 -14.55
C THR A 142 13.98 6.29 -14.99
#